data_f6621f97111df4acc9073bd3a46e30f7
#
_entry.id   f6621f97111df4acc9073bd3a46e30f7
#
_cell.length_a   1.000
_cell.length_b   1.000
_cell.length_c   1.000
_cell.angle_alpha   90.00
_cell.angle_beta   90.00
_cell.angle_gamma   90.00
#
_symmetry.space_group_name_H-M   'P 1'
#
loop_
_entity.id
_entity.type
_entity.pdbx_description
1 polymer ?
#
loop_
_entity_poly.entity_id
_entity_poly.type
_entity_poly.pdbx_seq_one_letter_code
_entity_poly.pdbx_strand_id
1 'polypeptide(L)'
;MRINFRIIWLALPLVFGACSDSSDADTRPATETISVSVGSGPKIDIESEDRSRTQLGEDGVSVKWASDDQIALWAVNSRSETVFSKQAFKLYHYNTDYNTAKFRGDIPQMPADTYTYYAVSPVPSESDGTQATYLIPDVQDGGFNGDWDVMVADPVKAPALEKNDTGETVQFQFRHKVHVLKIRIPKNDLGEKVSEITLAFPQPVTGRMTVDAADPDAAPTLTDGNNTLTLRFDTPKDAGDVVFAVIAPVELTAEQPVTITAICEAGESEPRDIPGKHFSEGHTTPIAYHIPAIGRYYTRLNFSLPADKGMATLGEAVGKITLTAPEGSLFDNGTNIRQFTPDAEGKYTMVLKPSWTDNLSGKTVTVQYESESAVVSNTLTMPQITESGNNDITFSVPYLLAEDFSKVSGFSNHDNAATGGTVIDTYTDAIWLDQYNLTGWSGTRCGAETGNAFRICVRTENAWVANPRYHGRLDTCPLGIKEGKSAKVKVSFDYSISITWTKHTPQLAYGYHTIDGLINSTSNSSTALKNPVKDKVTGSGGSYSNISNNASYTIDQCTNAHRLAWDIYSTGTGFSTIGNSNGYCYLDNIKVSIVNE
;
A
#
# COMPACT_ATOMS: atom_id res chain seq x y z
N MET A 1 16.49 24.19 -17.76
CA MET A 1 16.79 25.18 -16.71
C MET A 1 17.25 24.41 -15.48
N ARG A 2 18.57 24.30 -15.29
CA ARG A 2 19.18 23.51 -14.21
C ARG A 2 19.41 24.43 -13.02
N ILE A 3 18.83 24.10 -11.87
CA ILE A 3 19.08 24.80 -10.60
C ILE A 3 20.06 23.93 -9.80
N ASN A 4 21.28 24.44 -9.66
CA ASN A 4 22.29 23.86 -8.80
C ASN A 4 22.11 24.38 -7.37
N PHE A 5 21.89 23.51 -6.40
CA PHE A 5 22.01 23.82 -4.98
C PHE A 5 23.46 23.62 -4.55
N ARG A 6 24.13 24.72 -4.22
CA ARG A 6 25.42 24.72 -3.53
C ARG A 6 25.19 24.74 -2.03
N ILE A 7 25.65 23.69 -1.35
CA ILE A 7 25.76 23.62 0.10
C ILE A 7 26.97 24.47 0.52
N ILE A 8 26.71 25.52 1.29
CA ILE A 8 27.76 26.35 1.90
C ILE A 8 28.02 25.80 3.31
N TRP A 9 29.23 25.28 3.53
CA TRP A 9 29.75 24.98 4.85
C TRP A 9 30.26 26.28 5.47
N LEU A 10 29.61 26.74 6.56
CA LEU A 10 30.15 27.80 7.42
C LEU A 10 31.02 27.14 8.50
N ALA A 11 32.30 27.34 8.41
CA ALA A 11 33.23 27.01 9.48
C ALA A 11 33.17 28.14 10.54
N LEU A 12 32.82 27.81 11.77
CA LEU A 12 32.90 28.70 12.93
C LEU A 12 34.27 28.51 13.60
N PRO A 13 35.00 29.58 13.88
CA PRO A 13 36.25 29.48 14.64
C PRO A 13 35.99 29.31 16.13
N LEU A 14 36.62 28.32 16.73
CA LEU A 14 36.74 28.15 18.19
C LEU A 14 37.61 29.27 18.76
N VAL A 15 37.02 30.14 19.54
CA VAL A 15 37.75 31.06 20.41
C VAL A 15 37.72 30.50 21.82
N PHE A 16 38.84 30.07 22.34
CA PHE A 16 39.04 29.80 23.75
C PHE A 16 39.22 31.15 24.48
N GLY A 17 38.26 31.49 25.31
CA GLY A 17 38.34 32.62 26.24
C GLY A 17 38.18 32.10 27.65
N ALA A 18 39.14 32.41 28.50
CA ALA A 18 39.26 31.94 29.85
C ALA A 18 38.26 32.57 30.81
N CYS A 19 37.99 31.79 31.87
CA CYS A 19 37.32 32.08 33.12
C CYS A 19 37.06 33.52 33.51
N SER A 20 35.77 33.81 33.82
CA SER A 20 35.40 34.63 34.96
C SER A 20 34.15 34.05 35.60
N ASP A 21 34.24 33.74 36.89
CA ASP A 21 33.10 33.41 37.73
C ASP A 21 32.08 34.56 37.70
N SER A 22 30.93 34.30 37.08
CA SER A 22 29.70 34.99 37.39
C SER A 22 28.63 33.92 37.60
N SER A 23 28.17 33.80 38.83
CA SER A 23 27.03 33.02 39.23
C SER A 23 25.78 33.54 38.49
N ASP A 24 25.53 33.04 37.27
CA ASP A 24 24.22 33.12 36.67
C ASP A 24 23.30 32.20 37.47
N ALA A 25 22.51 32.79 38.33
CA ALA A 25 21.40 32.11 38.96
C ALA A 25 20.53 31.52 37.85
N ASP A 26 20.42 30.18 37.85
CA ASP A 26 19.52 29.41 36.97
C ASP A 26 18.10 29.99 37.20
N THR A 27 17.61 30.81 36.26
CA THR A 27 16.31 31.48 36.35
C THR A 27 15.15 30.55 35.99
N ARG A 28 15.37 29.24 35.96
CA ARG A 28 14.24 28.31 35.93
C ARG A 28 13.47 28.43 37.23
N PRO A 29 12.14 28.64 37.20
CA PRO A 29 11.36 28.65 38.43
C PRO A 29 11.56 27.32 39.15
N ALA A 30 11.85 27.35 40.44
CA ALA A 30 11.98 26.16 41.26
C ALA A 30 10.68 25.36 41.16
N THR A 31 10.76 24.11 40.70
CA THR A 31 9.62 23.19 40.71
C THR A 31 9.64 22.33 41.96
N GLU A 32 8.47 22.07 42.49
CA GLU A 32 8.30 21.23 43.69
C GLU A 32 7.45 20.00 43.30
N THR A 33 7.83 18.82 43.86
CA THR A 33 7.05 17.59 43.66
C THR A 33 5.93 17.55 44.68
N ILE A 34 4.70 17.52 44.17
CA ILE A 34 3.47 17.64 44.97
C ILE A 34 2.61 16.39 44.75
N SER A 35 1.80 16.04 45.74
CA SER A 35 0.82 14.96 45.68
C SER A 35 -0.61 15.51 45.79
N VAL A 36 -1.49 14.93 44.96
CA VAL A 36 -2.94 15.13 45.08
C VAL A 36 -3.63 13.78 45.17
N SER A 37 -4.80 13.70 45.78
CA SER A 37 -5.57 12.47 45.88
C SER A 37 -6.88 12.56 45.08
N VAL A 38 -7.30 11.41 44.60
CA VAL A 38 -8.62 11.21 44.00
C VAL A 38 -9.43 10.40 45.00
N GLY A 39 -10.58 10.93 45.38
CA GLY A 39 -11.54 10.24 46.26
C GLY A 39 -12.16 9.00 45.55
N SER A 40 -13.12 8.37 46.19
CA SER A 40 -13.87 7.27 45.58
C SER A 40 -14.40 7.74 44.24
N GLY A 41 -13.90 7.09 43.17
CA GLY A 41 -14.11 7.59 41.83
C GLY A 41 -15.51 7.51 41.29
N PRO A 42 -15.70 8.11 40.14
CA PRO A 42 -16.97 8.14 39.48
C PRO A 42 -17.43 6.73 39.16
N LYS A 43 -18.74 6.57 39.16
CA LYS A 43 -19.42 5.35 38.77
C LYS A 43 -19.89 5.56 37.36
N ILE A 44 -19.62 4.62 36.47
CA ILE A 44 -20.40 4.52 35.25
C ILE A 44 -21.71 3.84 35.66
N ASP A 45 -22.82 4.59 35.63
CA ASP A 45 -24.13 4.00 35.93
C ASP A 45 -24.50 3.00 34.82
N ILE A 46 -24.52 1.73 35.22
CA ILE A 46 -25.12 0.68 34.39
C ILE A 46 -26.56 0.55 34.82
N GLU A 47 -27.47 0.46 33.86
CA GLU A 47 -28.88 0.14 34.12
C GLU A 47 -29.09 -1.24 34.80
N SER A 48 -28.06 -1.82 35.40
CA SER A 48 -28.09 -2.96 36.31
C SER A 48 -26.76 -3.05 37.06
N GLU A 49 -26.82 -2.75 38.31
CA GLU A 49 -25.85 -3.07 39.40
C GLU A 49 -24.44 -3.48 38.99
N ASP A 50 -23.50 -2.56 38.82
CA ASP A 50 -22.13 -2.58 39.38
C ASP A 50 -21.21 -1.49 38.79
N ARG A 51 -20.14 -1.08 39.55
CA ARG A 51 -19.45 0.20 39.48
C ARG A 51 -17.99 0.10 39.01
N SER A 52 -17.40 1.14 38.39
CA SER A 52 -16.23 1.05 37.53
C SER A 52 -15.17 2.14 37.54
N ARG A 53 -13.92 1.85 37.07
CA ARG A 53 -12.80 2.77 36.71
C ARG A 53 -11.82 2.14 35.68
N THR A 54 -10.81 2.91 35.26
CA THR A 54 -9.96 2.87 34.05
C THR A 54 -9.41 1.53 33.56
N GLN A 55 -9.42 0.48 34.32
CA GLN A 55 -9.37 -0.92 33.84
C GLN A 55 -10.66 -1.63 34.22
N LEU A 56 -11.17 -2.45 33.33
CA LEU A 56 -12.25 -3.36 33.68
C LEU A 56 -11.78 -4.31 34.80
N GLY A 57 -12.48 -4.31 35.92
CA GLY A 57 -12.29 -5.31 36.94
C GLY A 57 -12.64 -6.72 36.42
N GLU A 58 -12.32 -7.75 37.22
CA GLU A 58 -12.63 -9.15 36.89
C GLU A 58 -14.14 -9.40 36.69
N ASP A 59 -14.98 -8.53 37.24
CA ASP A 59 -16.43 -8.53 37.05
C ASP A 59 -16.87 -8.01 35.66
N GLY A 60 -15.93 -7.47 34.86
CA GLY A 60 -16.18 -6.93 33.52
C GLY A 60 -17.05 -5.66 33.53
N VAL A 61 -17.15 -4.97 34.66
CA VAL A 61 -18.03 -3.82 34.88
C VAL A 61 -17.37 -2.70 35.68
N SER A 62 -16.56 -3.03 36.69
CA SER A 62 -15.83 -2.04 37.48
C SER A 62 -14.61 -1.53 36.69
N VAL A 63 -14.39 -0.21 36.66
CA VAL A 63 -13.18 0.42 36.11
C VAL A 63 -12.28 0.81 37.29
N LYS A 64 -11.00 0.49 37.22
CA LYS A 64 -10.00 0.67 38.25
C LYS A 64 -8.84 1.51 37.74
N TRP A 65 -8.18 2.26 38.67
CA TRP A 65 -6.95 2.94 38.32
C TRP A 65 -5.84 1.94 37.95
N ALA A 66 -5.18 2.20 36.84
CA ALA A 66 -4.02 1.44 36.38
C ALA A 66 -2.70 2.11 36.80
N SER A 67 -1.62 1.35 36.87
CA SER A 67 -0.31 1.82 37.38
C SER A 67 0.33 2.94 36.54
N ASP A 68 -0.08 3.08 35.28
CA ASP A 68 0.39 4.06 34.29
C ASP A 68 -0.55 5.25 34.09
N ASP A 69 -1.68 5.28 34.80
CA ASP A 69 -2.64 6.37 34.73
C ASP A 69 -2.03 7.71 35.10
N GLN A 70 -2.47 8.73 34.37
CA GLN A 70 -2.06 10.11 34.58
C GLN A 70 -3.27 11.04 34.54
N ILE A 71 -3.20 12.09 35.32
CA ILE A 71 -4.17 13.19 35.31
C ILE A 71 -3.47 14.49 34.91
N ALA A 72 -4.17 15.40 34.32
CA ALA A 72 -3.69 16.76 34.08
C ALA A 72 -4.38 17.75 35.01
N LEU A 73 -3.60 18.65 35.59
CA LEU A 73 -4.06 19.68 36.54
C LEU A 73 -3.85 21.08 35.98
N TRP A 74 -4.75 21.97 36.39
CA TRP A 74 -4.64 23.42 36.28
C TRP A 74 -4.81 24.05 37.65
N ALA A 75 -4.18 25.20 37.87
CA ALA A 75 -4.40 26.03 39.06
C ALA A 75 -4.61 27.48 38.68
N VAL A 76 -5.65 28.08 39.23
CA VAL A 76 -6.03 29.47 39.02
C VAL A 76 -6.10 30.15 40.41
N ASN A 77 -5.43 31.29 40.57
CA ASN A 77 -5.39 32.03 41.83
C ASN A 77 -6.69 32.80 42.11
N SER A 78 -6.77 33.45 43.27
CA SER A 78 -7.94 34.25 43.69
C SER A 78 -8.26 35.43 42.76
N ARG A 79 -7.32 35.83 41.88
CA ARG A 79 -7.48 36.89 40.88
C ARG A 79 -7.87 36.35 39.51
N SER A 80 -8.18 35.07 39.40
CA SER A 80 -8.47 34.39 38.12
C SER A 80 -7.26 34.33 37.16
N GLU A 81 -6.03 34.40 37.66
CA GLU A 81 -4.82 34.24 36.87
C GLU A 81 -4.39 32.77 36.87
N THR A 82 -4.12 32.18 35.71
CA THR A 82 -3.60 30.83 35.61
C THR A 82 -2.16 30.77 36.10
N VAL A 83 -1.89 29.94 37.09
CA VAL A 83 -0.56 29.75 37.71
C VAL A 83 0.19 28.62 37.00
N PHE A 84 -0.49 27.55 36.70
CA PHE A 84 -0.03 26.50 35.80
C PHE A 84 -1.20 25.88 35.07
N SER A 85 -0.92 25.29 33.90
CA SER A 85 -1.91 24.66 33.04
C SER A 85 -1.41 23.31 32.53
N LYS A 86 -2.33 22.34 32.40
CA LYS A 86 -2.08 21.01 31.83
C LYS A 86 -0.84 20.33 32.42
N GLN A 87 -0.61 20.49 33.74
CA GLN A 87 0.51 19.84 34.39
C GLN A 87 0.19 18.37 34.65
N ALA A 88 1.01 17.45 34.11
CA ALA A 88 0.80 16.01 34.23
C ALA A 88 1.21 15.51 35.61
N PHE A 89 0.34 14.74 36.25
CA PHE A 89 0.56 14.02 37.50
C PHE A 89 0.40 12.53 37.24
N LYS A 90 1.38 11.74 37.67
CA LYS A 90 1.41 10.28 37.52
C LYS A 90 0.91 9.58 38.76
N LEU A 91 0.18 8.52 38.59
CA LEU A 91 -0.25 7.66 39.68
C LEU A 91 0.98 7.07 40.37
N TYR A 92 1.01 7.13 41.71
CA TYR A 92 2.10 6.55 42.49
C TYR A 92 1.60 5.66 43.65
N HIS A 93 0.31 5.75 44.01
CA HIS A 93 -0.31 4.91 45.07
C HIS A 93 -1.80 4.78 44.82
N TYR A 94 -2.35 3.61 45.08
CA TYR A 94 -3.79 3.33 45.08
C TYR A 94 -4.11 2.38 46.25
N ASN A 95 -5.36 2.39 46.73
CA ASN A 95 -5.81 1.44 47.74
C ASN A 95 -6.04 0.04 47.14
N THR A 96 -6.26 -0.95 48.02
CA THR A 96 -6.47 -2.36 47.62
C THR A 96 -7.67 -2.57 46.70
N ASP A 97 -8.66 -1.69 46.76
CA ASP A 97 -9.87 -1.76 45.93
C ASP A 97 -9.74 -0.95 44.65
N TYR A 98 -8.61 -0.28 44.44
CA TYR A 98 -8.29 0.60 43.29
C TYR A 98 -9.32 1.74 43.08
N ASN A 99 -10.10 2.07 44.09
CA ASN A 99 -11.14 3.12 44.00
C ASN A 99 -10.70 4.47 44.59
N THR A 100 -9.51 4.53 45.20
CA THR A 100 -8.83 5.78 45.59
C THR A 100 -7.40 5.72 45.09
N ALA A 101 -6.91 6.83 44.58
CA ALA A 101 -5.57 6.93 44.04
C ALA A 101 -4.88 8.23 44.48
N LYS A 102 -3.54 8.19 44.53
CA LYS A 102 -2.72 9.38 44.73
C LYS A 102 -1.82 9.57 43.52
N PHE A 103 -1.79 10.79 43.05
CA PHE A 103 -0.99 11.19 41.89
C PHE A 103 0.09 12.18 42.31
N ARG A 104 1.24 12.13 41.69
CA ARG A 104 2.38 13.00 41.95
C ARG A 104 2.86 13.66 40.69
N GLY A 105 3.13 14.95 40.76
CA GLY A 105 3.64 15.77 39.65
C GLY A 105 4.46 16.95 40.17
N ASP A 106 5.20 17.58 39.28
CA ASP A 106 6.02 18.74 39.55
C ASP A 106 5.29 20.01 39.14
N ILE A 107 5.17 20.98 40.04
CA ILE A 107 4.53 22.27 39.77
C ILE A 107 5.49 23.41 40.14
N PRO A 108 5.31 24.62 39.58
CA PRO A 108 6.03 25.80 40.05
C PRO A 108 5.67 26.12 41.50
N GLN A 109 6.62 26.69 42.22
CA GLN A 109 6.35 27.17 43.60
C GLN A 109 5.20 28.17 43.58
N MET A 110 4.22 27.95 44.49
CA MET A 110 2.99 28.74 44.54
C MET A 110 3.06 29.75 45.70
N PRO A 111 2.79 31.04 45.44
CA PRO A 111 2.61 32.01 46.54
C PRO A 111 1.45 31.64 47.45
N ALA A 112 1.49 32.13 48.68
CA ALA A 112 0.36 31.95 49.61
C ALA A 112 -0.89 32.65 49.09
N ASP A 113 -1.89 31.87 48.67
CA ASP A 113 -3.19 32.32 48.15
C ASP A 113 -4.20 31.16 48.28
N THR A 114 -5.45 31.41 47.92
CA THR A 114 -6.46 30.38 47.69
C THR A 114 -6.58 30.15 46.18
N TYR A 115 -6.42 28.89 45.79
CA TYR A 115 -6.46 28.47 44.38
C TYR A 115 -7.71 27.65 44.08
N THR A 116 -8.15 27.73 42.83
CA THR A 116 -9.10 26.76 42.30
C THR A 116 -8.31 25.79 41.39
N TYR A 117 -8.35 24.51 41.76
CA TYR A 117 -7.72 23.44 41.01
C TYR A 117 -8.74 22.72 40.13
N TYR A 118 -8.37 22.46 38.89
CA TYR A 118 -9.12 21.69 37.91
C TYR A 118 -8.33 20.47 37.52
N ALA A 119 -9.00 19.36 37.25
CA ALA A 119 -8.33 18.14 36.84
C ALA A 119 -9.12 17.39 35.76
N VAL A 120 -8.40 16.76 34.85
CA VAL A 120 -8.96 15.82 33.84
C VAL A 120 -8.11 14.55 33.80
N SER A 121 -8.71 13.47 33.34
CA SER A 121 -8.05 12.18 33.06
C SER A 121 -8.59 11.62 31.74
N PRO A 122 -7.72 11.01 30.95
CA PRO A 122 -6.25 11.03 30.93
C PRO A 122 -5.69 12.42 30.62
N VAL A 123 -4.35 12.55 30.53
CA VAL A 123 -3.72 13.81 30.11
C VAL A 123 -4.13 14.09 28.65
N PRO A 124 -4.75 15.24 28.33
CA PRO A 124 -5.25 15.52 26.99
C PRO A 124 -4.11 15.71 25.98
N SER A 125 -4.35 15.35 24.72
CA SER A 125 -3.40 15.60 23.62
C SER A 125 -3.20 17.11 23.41
N GLU A 126 -4.29 17.89 23.46
CA GLU A 126 -4.31 19.34 23.25
C GLU A 126 -5.12 20.03 24.35
N SER A 127 -4.80 21.29 24.64
CA SER A 127 -5.59 22.13 25.52
C SER A 127 -5.48 23.60 25.14
N ASP A 128 -6.59 24.33 25.31
CA ASP A 128 -6.66 25.79 25.20
C ASP A 128 -7.36 26.32 26.46
N GLY A 129 -6.61 27.01 27.32
CA GLY A 129 -7.10 27.35 28.64
C GLY A 129 -7.46 26.10 29.43
N THR A 130 -8.72 26.01 29.90
CA THR A 130 -9.30 24.84 30.58
C THR A 130 -9.96 23.83 29.63
N GLN A 131 -10.04 24.14 28.34
CA GLN A 131 -10.57 23.22 27.32
C GLN A 131 -9.55 22.12 27.05
N ALA A 132 -9.93 20.87 27.26
CA ALA A 132 -9.10 19.69 27.04
C ALA A 132 -9.65 18.85 25.89
N THR A 133 -8.83 18.56 24.88
CA THR A 133 -9.24 17.84 23.67
C THR A 133 -8.63 16.45 23.60
N TYR A 134 -9.47 15.47 23.27
CA TYR A 134 -9.16 14.05 23.15
C TYR A 134 -9.59 13.53 21.78
N LEU A 135 -8.95 12.46 21.31
CA LEU A 135 -9.41 11.72 20.13
C LEU A 135 -10.16 10.47 20.57
N ILE A 136 -11.45 10.39 20.26
CA ILE A 136 -12.22 9.16 20.32
C ILE A 136 -12.16 8.51 18.95
N PRO A 137 -11.41 7.41 18.77
CA PRO A 137 -11.18 6.83 17.44
C PRO A 137 -12.43 6.15 16.89
N ASP A 138 -12.59 6.20 15.57
CA ASP A 138 -13.66 5.53 14.84
C ASP A 138 -13.37 4.05 14.56
N VAL A 139 -12.13 3.60 14.79
CA VAL A 139 -11.74 2.19 14.79
C VAL A 139 -11.18 1.84 16.16
N GLN A 140 -11.84 0.88 16.84
CA GLN A 140 -11.46 0.40 18.17
C GLN A 140 -11.27 -1.13 18.14
N ASP A 141 -10.52 -1.69 19.11
CA ASP A 141 -10.18 -3.13 19.15
C ASP A 141 -11.25 -4.00 19.83
N GLY A 142 -12.30 -3.39 20.35
CA GLY A 142 -13.36 -4.08 21.11
C GLY A 142 -12.99 -4.36 22.57
N GLY A 143 -11.83 -3.92 23.04
CA GLY A 143 -11.47 -3.83 24.45
C GLY A 143 -11.87 -2.50 25.05
N PHE A 144 -11.98 -2.45 26.38
CA PHE A 144 -12.08 -1.17 27.07
C PHE A 144 -10.68 -0.56 27.18
N ASN A 145 -10.51 0.66 26.63
CA ASN A 145 -9.24 1.37 26.67
C ASN A 145 -9.37 2.65 27.54
N GLY A 146 -8.62 2.72 28.63
CA GLY A 146 -8.63 3.85 29.56
C GLY A 146 -8.17 5.18 28.93
N ASP A 147 -7.41 5.17 27.84
CA ASP A 147 -7.01 6.39 27.13
C ASP A 147 -8.20 7.12 26.48
N TRP A 148 -9.32 6.43 26.29
CA TRP A 148 -10.56 6.99 25.76
C TRP A 148 -11.60 7.28 26.83
N ASP A 149 -11.35 6.85 28.07
CA ASP A 149 -12.23 7.08 29.22
C ASP A 149 -12.01 8.47 29.82
N VAL A 150 -12.49 9.48 29.11
CA VAL A 150 -12.31 10.88 29.48
C VAL A 150 -13.13 11.22 30.73
N MET A 151 -12.46 11.76 31.72
CA MET A 151 -13.07 12.19 33.01
C MET A 151 -12.70 13.63 33.33
N VAL A 152 -13.63 14.36 33.94
CA VAL A 152 -13.45 15.71 34.45
C VAL A 152 -13.76 15.71 35.95
N ALA A 153 -12.92 16.37 36.75
CA ALA A 153 -13.12 16.49 38.18
C ALA A 153 -13.94 17.71 38.57
N ASP A 154 -14.68 17.60 39.66
CA ASP A 154 -15.27 18.79 40.32
C ASP A 154 -14.14 19.74 40.74
N PRO A 155 -14.27 21.07 40.52
CA PRO A 155 -13.28 22.06 40.91
C PRO A 155 -13.05 22.07 42.44
N VAL A 156 -11.79 22.10 42.85
CA VAL A 156 -11.43 22.09 44.26
C VAL A 156 -10.80 23.43 44.62
N LYS A 157 -11.33 24.11 45.68
CA LYS A 157 -10.71 25.30 46.23
C LYS A 157 -9.88 24.92 47.45
N ALA A 158 -8.58 25.23 47.41
CA ALA A 158 -7.64 24.91 48.46
C ALA A 158 -6.50 25.96 48.53
N PRO A 159 -5.73 26.02 49.63
CA PRO A 159 -4.49 26.78 49.68
C PRO A 159 -3.46 26.33 48.65
N ALA A 160 -2.36 27.06 48.52
CA ALA A 160 -1.20 26.65 47.73
C ALA A 160 -0.76 25.23 48.13
N LEU A 161 -0.49 24.39 47.16
CA LEU A 161 0.11 23.07 47.37
C LEU A 161 1.56 23.22 47.82
N GLU A 162 1.97 22.51 48.86
CA GLU A 162 3.31 22.56 49.43
C GLU A 162 4.08 21.25 49.21
N LYS A 163 5.41 21.33 49.19
CA LYS A 163 6.30 20.18 48.90
C LYS A 163 6.04 18.94 49.78
N ASN A 164 5.53 19.11 50.96
CA ASN A 164 5.25 18.02 51.90
C ASN A 164 3.79 17.59 51.87
N ASP A 165 3.02 18.00 50.88
CA ASP A 165 1.63 17.63 50.77
C ASP A 165 1.51 16.12 50.52
N THR A 166 0.71 15.46 51.39
CA THR A 166 0.45 14.01 51.28
C THR A 166 -0.70 13.68 50.32
N GLY A 167 -1.24 14.70 49.63
CA GLY A 167 -2.43 14.59 48.78
C GLY A 167 -3.74 14.67 49.56
N GLU A 168 -3.71 15.18 50.78
CA GLU A 168 -4.91 15.38 51.60
C GLU A 168 -5.51 16.79 51.43
N THR A 169 -4.70 17.75 50.98
CA THR A 169 -5.11 19.15 50.77
C THR A 169 -6.04 19.30 49.56
N VAL A 170 -5.79 18.58 48.49
CA VAL A 170 -6.61 18.59 47.28
C VAL A 170 -7.07 17.19 46.95
N GLN A 171 -8.38 16.97 46.99
CA GLN A 171 -9.04 15.70 46.68
C GLN A 171 -10.07 15.91 45.58
N PHE A 172 -9.87 15.23 44.46
CA PHE A 172 -10.75 15.32 43.31
C PHE A 172 -11.83 14.22 43.30
N GLN A 173 -12.99 14.57 42.76
CA GLN A 173 -14.06 13.66 42.40
C GLN A 173 -14.25 13.75 40.89
N PHE A 174 -13.96 12.67 40.19
CA PHE A 174 -14.07 12.63 38.73
C PHE A 174 -15.44 12.14 38.27
N ARG A 175 -15.87 12.63 37.12
CA ARG A 175 -17.05 12.18 36.37
C ARG A 175 -16.65 11.81 34.96
N HIS A 176 -17.11 10.65 34.45
CA HIS A 176 -16.87 10.26 33.09
C HIS A 176 -17.64 11.16 32.10
N LYS A 177 -16.99 11.50 31.00
CA LYS A 177 -17.53 12.36 29.93
C LYS A 177 -17.79 11.60 28.64
N VAL A 178 -17.63 10.29 28.65
CA VAL A 178 -17.90 9.36 27.54
C VAL A 178 -19.05 8.44 27.88
N HIS A 179 -19.55 7.75 26.85
CA HIS A 179 -20.50 6.66 26.99
C HIS A 179 -19.85 5.35 26.55
N VAL A 180 -20.14 4.24 27.25
CA VAL A 180 -19.60 2.92 26.94
C VAL A 180 -20.71 2.00 26.42
N LEU A 181 -20.46 1.34 25.31
CA LEU A 181 -21.30 0.25 24.82
C LEU A 181 -20.69 -1.09 25.24
N LYS A 182 -21.48 -1.93 25.92
CA LYS A 182 -21.11 -3.30 26.29
C LYS A 182 -21.90 -4.26 25.41
N ILE A 183 -21.25 -4.78 24.35
CA ILE A 183 -21.90 -5.63 23.36
C ILE A 183 -21.59 -7.09 23.69
N ARG A 184 -22.61 -7.85 24.08
CA ARG A 184 -22.54 -9.28 24.28
C ARG A 184 -23.07 -9.98 23.04
N ILE A 185 -22.40 -11.04 22.61
CA ILE A 185 -22.76 -11.90 21.48
C ILE A 185 -23.41 -13.18 22.01
N PRO A 186 -24.71 -13.24 22.26
CA PRO A 186 -25.35 -14.45 22.78
C PRO A 186 -25.41 -15.58 21.76
N LYS A 187 -25.44 -15.24 20.47
CA LYS A 187 -25.56 -16.17 19.34
C LYS A 187 -24.90 -15.58 18.10
N ASN A 188 -24.25 -16.45 17.33
CA ASN A 188 -23.61 -16.10 16.07
C ASN A 188 -24.10 -17.07 14.97
N ASP A 189 -24.93 -16.58 14.04
CA ASP A 189 -25.48 -17.35 12.93
C ASP A 189 -24.71 -17.14 11.60
N LEU A 190 -23.54 -16.46 11.63
CA LEU A 190 -22.69 -16.32 10.43
C LEU A 190 -22.10 -17.67 9.97
N GLY A 191 -21.96 -18.63 10.88
CA GLY A 191 -21.25 -19.86 10.62
C GLY A 191 -19.73 -19.75 10.69
N GLU A 192 -19.20 -18.54 10.90
CA GLU A 192 -17.79 -18.20 11.04
C GLU A 192 -17.59 -17.22 12.19
N LYS A 193 -16.35 -17.07 12.66
CA LYS A 193 -16.02 -16.09 13.69
C LYS A 193 -16.06 -14.66 13.13
N VAL A 194 -16.43 -13.73 13.98
CA VAL A 194 -16.55 -12.31 13.67
C VAL A 194 -15.19 -11.64 13.73
N SER A 195 -14.75 -11.04 12.64
CA SER A 195 -13.52 -10.25 12.57
C SER A 195 -13.75 -8.76 12.87
N GLU A 196 -14.98 -8.28 12.62
CA GLU A 196 -15.30 -6.86 12.79
C GLU A 196 -16.80 -6.69 13.10
N ILE A 197 -17.14 -5.67 13.91
CA ILE A 197 -18.50 -5.19 14.11
C ILE A 197 -18.53 -3.70 13.77
N THR A 198 -19.46 -3.31 12.90
CA THR A 198 -19.69 -1.91 12.53
C THR A 198 -20.99 -1.42 13.15
N LEU A 199 -20.97 -0.24 13.76
CA LEU A 199 -22.14 0.46 14.28
C LEU A 199 -22.29 1.79 13.51
N ALA A 200 -23.39 1.96 12.81
CA ALA A 200 -23.72 3.19 12.12
C ALA A 200 -24.77 3.97 12.93
N PHE A 201 -24.39 5.15 13.37
CA PHE A 201 -25.21 6.06 14.16
C PHE A 201 -25.83 7.13 13.24
N PRO A 202 -27.00 7.67 13.57
CA PRO A 202 -27.58 8.82 12.86
C PRO A 202 -26.80 10.13 13.04
N GLN A 203 -26.00 10.21 14.11
CA GLN A 203 -25.20 11.39 14.47
C GLN A 203 -23.75 10.97 14.75
N PRO A 204 -22.77 11.89 14.65
CA PRO A 204 -21.37 11.61 15.01
C PRO A 204 -21.20 11.19 16.47
N VAL A 205 -20.40 10.15 16.71
CA VAL A 205 -20.12 9.59 18.04
C VAL A 205 -18.63 9.41 18.31
N THR A 206 -17.78 9.61 17.31
CA THR A 206 -16.31 9.54 17.41
C THR A 206 -15.70 10.78 16.76
N GLY A 207 -14.46 11.10 17.06
CA GLY A 207 -13.78 12.31 16.58
C GLY A 207 -13.04 13.05 17.68
N ARG A 208 -12.80 14.34 17.47
CA ARG A 208 -12.14 15.21 18.46
C ARG A 208 -13.16 15.71 19.47
N MET A 209 -13.10 15.16 20.68
CA MET A 209 -13.99 15.52 21.78
C MET A 209 -13.29 16.51 22.72
N THR A 210 -13.91 17.65 22.97
CA THR A 210 -13.43 18.69 23.89
C THR A 210 -14.33 18.78 25.12
N VAL A 211 -13.71 18.78 26.30
CA VAL A 211 -14.36 18.97 27.61
C VAL A 211 -13.78 20.21 28.29
N ASP A 212 -14.55 20.85 29.15
CA ASP A 212 -14.08 21.97 29.95
C ASP A 212 -13.70 21.49 31.37
N ALA A 213 -12.42 21.56 31.74
CA ALA A 213 -11.94 21.21 33.05
C ALA A 213 -12.49 22.15 34.17
N ALA A 214 -12.92 23.36 33.82
CA ALA A 214 -13.49 24.31 34.75
C ALA A 214 -15.00 24.15 34.96
N ASP A 215 -15.69 23.49 34.05
CA ASP A 215 -17.13 23.21 34.08
C ASP A 215 -17.43 21.74 33.86
N PRO A 216 -17.41 20.91 34.92
CA PRO A 216 -17.70 19.48 34.78
C PRO A 216 -19.15 19.17 34.40
N ASP A 217 -20.05 20.14 34.48
CA ASP A 217 -21.46 19.98 34.07
C ASP A 217 -21.68 20.33 32.59
N ALA A 218 -20.71 20.98 31.94
CA ALA A 218 -20.77 21.25 30.50
C ALA A 218 -20.76 19.95 29.67
N ALA A 219 -21.64 19.87 28.71
CA ALA A 219 -21.64 18.75 27.76
C ALA A 219 -20.39 18.78 26.88
N PRO A 220 -19.76 17.63 26.60
CA PRO A 220 -18.66 17.56 25.65
C PRO A 220 -19.07 18.06 24.27
N THR A 221 -18.14 18.70 23.56
CA THR A 221 -18.33 19.07 22.16
C THR A 221 -17.51 18.14 21.26
N LEU A 222 -18.07 17.76 20.11
CA LEU A 222 -17.42 16.87 19.14
C LEU A 222 -17.19 17.62 17.82
N THR A 223 -15.95 17.59 17.33
CA THR A 223 -15.55 18.12 16.02
C THR A 223 -14.89 17.03 15.20
N ASP A 224 -14.87 17.19 13.85
CA ASP A 224 -14.35 16.18 12.92
C ASP A 224 -15.01 14.81 13.16
N GLY A 225 -16.30 14.83 13.47
CA GLY A 225 -17.02 13.64 13.96
C GLY A 225 -17.36 12.65 12.85
N ASN A 226 -17.22 11.34 13.19
CA ASN A 226 -17.69 10.24 12.38
C ASN A 226 -18.92 9.59 13.04
N ASN A 227 -19.89 9.25 12.23
CA ASN A 227 -21.10 8.54 12.65
C ASN A 227 -20.99 7.01 12.53
N THR A 228 -19.87 6.49 12.05
CA THR A 228 -19.59 5.06 11.96
C THR A 228 -18.46 4.70 12.90
N LEU A 229 -18.74 3.75 13.78
CA LEU A 229 -17.76 3.13 14.68
C LEU A 229 -17.51 1.70 14.24
N THR A 230 -16.25 1.33 14.10
CA THR A 230 -15.78 0.01 13.72
C THR A 230 -15.04 -0.64 14.88
N LEU A 231 -15.49 -1.81 15.32
CA LEU A 231 -14.75 -2.68 16.24
C LEU A 231 -14.02 -3.73 15.42
N ARG A 232 -12.70 -3.67 15.36
CA ARG A 232 -11.87 -4.62 14.61
C ARG A 232 -11.08 -5.48 15.58
N PHE A 233 -11.21 -6.78 15.47
CA PHE A 233 -10.66 -7.73 16.44
C PHE A 233 -9.37 -8.40 15.94
N ASP A 234 -8.28 -8.27 16.68
CA ASP A 234 -7.05 -9.05 16.44
C ASP A 234 -7.30 -10.56 16.60
N THR A 235 -8.17 -10.91 17.55
CA THR A 235 -8.67 -12.28 17.72
C THR A 235 -10.15 -12.30 17.42
N PRO A 236 -10.58 -12.97 16.33
CA PRO A 236 -11.99 -13.03 15.94
C PRO A 236 -12.90 -13.56 17.05
N LYS A 237 -14.07 -12.94 17.21
CA LYS A 237 -15.05 -13.18 18.27
C LYS A 237 -16.12 -14.18 17.85
N ASP A 238 -16.78 -14.78 18.85
CA ASP A 238 -17.85 -15.76 18.64
C ASP A 238 -18.95 -15.65 19.70
N ALA A 239 -19.94 -16.52 19.63
CA ALA A 239 -20.99 -16.62 20.65
C ALA A 239 -20.39 -16.80 22.05
N GLY A 240 -20.87 -16.02 23.01
CA GLY A 240 -20.37 -15.97 24.37
C GLY A 240 -19.42 -14.79 24.65
N ASP A 241 -18.80 -14.21 23.62
CA ASP A 241 -17.88 -13.08 23.78
C ASP A 241 -18.59 -11.78 24.14
N VAL A 242 -17.84 -10.90 24.82
CA VAL A 242 -18.24 -9.54 25.15
C VAL A 242 -17.19 -8.60 24.62
N VAL A 243 -17.64 -7.53 23.95
CA VAL A 243 -16.77 -6.46 23.43
C VAL A 243 -17.27 -5.11 23.89
N PHE A 244 -16.39 -4.12 23.92
CA PHE A 244 -16.68 -2.78 24.40
C PHE A 244 -16.39 -1.76 23.30
N ALA A 245 -17.13 -0.64 23.36
CA ALA A 245 -16.86 0.53 22.55
C ALA A 245 -17.03 1.79 23.38
N VAL A 246 -16.18 2.77 23.17
CA VAL A 246 -16.25 4.09 23.80
C VAL A 246 -16.72 5.10 22.76
N ILE A 247 -17.74 5.88 23.09
CA ILE A 247 -18.31 6.90 22.21
C ILE A 247 -18.47 8.23 22.95
N ALA A 248 -18.51 9.34 22.22
CA ALA A 248 -18.99 10.59 22.73
C ALA A 248 -20.49 10.48 23.05
N PRO A 249 -20.98 11.15 24.09
CA PRO A 249 -22.41 11.17 24.41
C PRO A 249 -23.25 11.68 23.23
N VAL A 250 -24.39 11.06 22.99
CA VAL A 250 -25.31 11.44 21.92
C VAL A 250 -26.77 11.18 22.32
N GLU A 251 -27.65 12.09 21.94
CA GLU A 251 -29.06 11.95 22.17
C GLU A 251 -29.77 11.53 20.88
N LEU A 252 -30.34 10.33 20.87
CA LEU A 252 -31.11 9.79 19.77
C LEU A 252 -32.54 9.49 20.22
N THR A 253 -33.48 9.71 19.33
CA THR A 253 -34.86 9.25 19.53
C THR A 253 -35.04 7.79 19.11
N ALA A 254 -36.11 7.13 19.51
CA ALA A 254 -36.38 5.74 19.15
C ALA A 254 -36.50 5.53 17.63
N GLU A 255 -36.86 6.56 16.87
CA GLU A 255 -36.98 6.59 15.42
C GLU A 255 -35.64 6.83 14.70
N GLN A 256 -34.58 7.04 15.47
CA GLN A 256 -33.17 7.21 14.99
C GLN A 256 -32.37 5.97 15.39
N PRO A 257 -32.54 4.82 14.73
CA PRO A 257 -31.89 3.58 15.14
C PRO A 257 -30.39 3.64 14.91
N VAL A 258 -29.65 2.85 15.70
CA VAL A 258 -28.26 2.50 15.45
C VAL A 258 -28.25 1.17 14.71
N THR A 259 -27.68 1.16 13.51
CA THR A 259 -27.55 -0.06 12.70
C THR A 259 -26.26 -0.78 13.04
N ILE A 260 -26.35 -2.06 13.39
CA ILE A 260 -25.20 -2.91 13.70
C ILE A 260 -25.05 -4.02 12.66
N THR A 261 -23.82 -4.24 12.21
CA THR A 261 -23.47 -5.27 11.22
C THR A 261 -22.23 -6.00 11.70
N ALA A 262 -22.22 -7.32 11.63
CA ALA A 262 -21.06 -8.15 11.91
C ALA A 262 -20.41 -8.60 10.60
N ILE A 263 -19.08 -8.65 10.59
CA ILE A 263 -18.27 -8.99 9.43
C ILE A 263 -17.42 -10.22 9.76
N CYS A 264 -17.43 -11.20 8.87
CA CYS A 264 -16.56 -12.38 8.90
C CYS A 264 -15.78 -12.48 7.58
N GLU A 265 -14.98 -13.53 7.45
CA GLU A 265 -14.20 -13.74 6.23
C GLU A 265 -15.08 -13.97 4.99
N ALA A 266 -16.22 -14.63 5.15
CA ALA A 266 -17.13 -14.96 4.04
C ALA A 266 -18.06 -13.82 3.64
N GLY A 267 -18.31 -12.82 4.53
CA GLY A 267 -19.24 -11.74 4.22
C GLY A 267 -19.69 -10.92 5.42
N GLU A 268 -20.81 -10.26 5.26
CA GLU A 268 -21.44 -9.39 6.25
C GLU A 268 -22.78 -9.98 6.68
N SER A 269 -23.12 -9.87 7.97
CA SER A 269 -24.45 -10.24 8.47
C SER A 269 -25.53 -9.37 7.84
N GLU A 270 -26.77 -9.83 7.88
CA GLU A 270 -27.90 -8.89 7.74
C GLU A 270 -27.74 -7.76 8.76
N PRO A 271 -27.92 -6.49 8.37
CA PRO A 271 -27.90 -5.39 9.29
C PRO A 271 -29.06 -5.49 10.28
N ARG A 272 -28.80 -5.09 11.54
CA ARG A 272 -29.82 -5.07 12.58
C ARG A 272 -29.91 -3.70 13.21
N ASP A 273 -31.13 -3.17 13.27
CA ASP A 273 -31.39 -1.91 13.91
C ASP A 273 -31.64 -2.09 15.42
N ILE A 274 -31.02 -1.24 16.20
CA ILE A 274 -31.22 -1.07 17.61
C ILE A 274 -31.93 0.28 17.79
N PRO A 275 -33.05 0.36 18.50
CA PRO A 275 -33.74 1.63 18.72
C PRO A 275 -32.77 2.66 19.33
N GLY A 276 -32.80 3.87 18.82
CA GLY A 276 -32.04 4.96 19.38
C GLY A 276 -32.51 5.28 20.80
N LYS A 277 -31.59 5.80 21.59
CA LYS A 277 -31.83 6.26 22.96
C LYS A 277 -30.83 7.36 23.32
N HIS A 278 -30.98 7.92 24.51
CA HIS A 278 -30.00 8.83 25.03
C HIS A 278 -28.78 8.03 25.55
N PHE A 279 -27.64 8.16 24.89
CA PHE A 279 -26.34 7.64 25.32
C PHE A 279 -25.63 8.71 26.15
N SER A 280 -25.99 8.76 27.43
CA SER A 280 -25.52 9.80 28.36
C SER A 280 -24.05 9.58 28.77
N GLU A 281 -23.35 10.68 29.10
CA GLU A 281 -22.04 10.61 29.72
C GLU A 281 -22.06 9.83 31.05
N GLY A 282 -21.01 9.11 31.34
CA GLY A 282 -20.86 8.32 32.56
C GLY A 282 -21.75 7.07 32.63
N HIS A 283 -22.36 6.65 31.54
CA HIS A 283 -23.23 5.48 31.51
C HIS A 283 -22.70 4.38 30.59
N THR A 284 -23.14 3.14 30.86
CA THR A 284 -22.90 1.99 29.98
C THR A 284 -24.22 1.47 29.44
N THR A 285 -24.30 1.26 28.13
CA THR A 285 -25.44 0.57 27.51
C THR A 285 -25.09 -0.88 27.20
N PRO A 286 -25.74 -1.85 27.85
CA PRO A 286 -25.64 -3.25 27.44
C PRO A 286 -26.44 -3.51 26.16
N ILE A 287 -25.80 -4.16 25.20
CA ILE A 287 -26.40 -4.57 23.92
C ILE A 287 -26.27 -6.10 23.79
N ALA A 288 -27.39 -6.80 23.68
CA ALA A 288 -27.38 -8.22 23.33
C ALA A 288 -27.50 -8.36 21.81
N TYR A 289 -26.38 -8.52 21.12
CA TYR A 289 -26.33 -8.65 19.67
C TYR A 289 -26.38 -10.12 19.25
N HIS A 290 -27.56 -10.61 18.92
CA HIS A 290 -27.72 -11.86 18.22
C HIS A 290 -27.35 -11.64 16.76
N ILE A 291 -26.18 -12.09 16.37
CA ILE A 291 -25.65 -11.88 15.02
C ILE A 291 -26.46 -12.71 14.03
N PRO A 292 -27.09 -12.08 13.03
CA PRO A 292 -27.83 -12.79 12.01
C PRO A 292 -26.94 -13.63 11.09
N ALA A 293 -27.53 -14.48 10.27
CA ALA A 293 -26.83 -15.14 9.17
C ALA A 293 -26.23 -14.10 8.19
N ILE A 294 -25.32 -14.57 7.35
CA ILE A 294 -24.74 -13.73 6.29
C ILE A 294 -25.84 -13.26 5.35
N GLY A 295 -26.04 -11.96 5.30
CA GLY A 295 -26.98 -11.30 4.37
C GLY A 295 -26.30 -10.94 3.04
N ARG A 296 -24.98 -10.74 3.09
CA ARG A 296 -24.20 -10.36 1.94
C ARG A 296 -22.84 -11.11 1.94
N TYR A 297 -22.69 -12.05 1.02
CA TYR A 297 -21.42 -12.75 0.83
C TYR A 297 -20.43 -11.87 0.06
N TYR A 298 -19.15 -11.96 0.44
CA TYR A 298 -18.09 -11.33 -0.32
C TYR A 298 -17.75 -12.17 -1.55
N THR A 299 -17.32 -11.49 -2.59
CA THR A 299 -16.76 -12.11 -3.79
C THR A 299 -15.28 -12.34 -3.58
N ARG A 300 -14.81 -13.58 -3.79
CA ARG A 300 -13.39 -13.93 -3.68
C ARG A 300 -12.76 -14.06 -5.05
N LEU A 301 -11.60 -13.48 -5.21
CA LEU A 301 -10.72 -13.69 -6.35
C LEU A 301 -9.49 -14.46 -5.86
N ASN A 302 -9.38 -15.70 -6.31
CA ASN A 302 -8.26 -16.56 -5.98
C ASN A 302 -7.28 -16.56 -7.15
N PHE A 303 -6.19 -15.85 -7.00
CA PHE A 303 -5.15 -15.81 -8.01
C PHE A 303 -4.15 -16.93 -7.77
N SER A 304 -3.70 -17.57 -8.84
CA SER A 304 -2.65 -18.57 -8.81
C SER A 304 -1.67 -18.36 -9.96
N LEU A 305 -0.38 -18.63 -9.71
CA LEU A 305 0.58 -18.85 -10.77
C LEU A 305 0.38 -20.28 -11.32
N PRO A 306 0.52 -20.49 -12.64
CA PRO A 306 0.60 -21.84 -13.16
C PRO A 306 1.67 -22.63 -12.42
N ALA A 307 1.34 -23.87 -12.01
CA ALA A 307 2.24 -24.72 -11.25
C ALA A 307 3.65 -24.77 -11.86
N ASP A 308 4.67 -24.55 -11.02
CA ASP A 308 6.10 -24.56 -11.35
C ASP A 308 6.59 -23.52 -12.37
N LYS A 309 5.72 -22.62 -12.85
CA LYS A 309 6.09 -21.74 -13.95
C LYS A 309 6.89 -20.50 -13.51
N GLY A 310 6.71 -20.04 -12.28
CA GLY A 310 7.55 -18.97 -11.72
C GLY A 310 9.01 -19.44 -11.58
N MET A 311 9.24 -20.59 -10.98
CA MET A 311 10.57 -21.22 -10.88
C MET A 311 11.16 -21.53 -12.27
N ALA A 312 10.33 -22.02 -13.21
CA ALA A 312 10.79 -22.38 -14.54
C ALA A 312 11.18 -21.17 -15.42
N THR A 313 10.67 -19.97 -15.12
CA THR A 313 10.85 -18.79 -15.99
C THR A 313 11.68 -17.69 -15.35
N LEU A 314 11.61 -17.53 -14.04
CA LEU A 314 12.41 -16.55 -13.28
C LEU A 314 13.55 -17.19 -12.49
N GLY A 315 13.71 -18.53 -12.54
CA GLY A 315 14.75 -19.27 -11.83
C GLY A 315 14.59 -19.27 -10.31
N GLU A 316 13.59 -18.57 -9.79
CA GLU A 316 13.33 -18.38 -8.36
C GLU A 316 11.85 -18.09 -8.10
N ALA A 317 11.45 -18.18 -6.84
CA ALA A 317 10.07 -17.91 -6.45
C ALA A 317 9.70 -16.43 -6.66
N VAL A 318 8.45 -16.19 -7.07
CA VAL A 318 7.85 -14.86 -7.07
C VAL A 318 7.51 -14.49 -5.63
N GLY A 319 8.23 -13.52 -5.07
CA GLY A 319 8.05 -13.08 -3.68
C GLY A 319 6.92 -12.07 -3.51
N LYS A 320 6.60 -11.31 -4.58
CA LYS A 320 5.54 -10.30 -4.54
C LYS A 320 4.89 -10.15 -5.91
N ILE A 321 3.57 -9.96 -5.91
CA ILE A 321 2.79 -9.59 -7.09
C ILE A 321 2.10 -8.27 -6.81
N THR A 322 2.17 -7.34 -7.77
CA THR A 322 1.46 -6.07 -7.71
C THR A 322 0.49 -6.00 -8.89
N LEU A 323 -0.80 -5.80 -8.59
CA LEU A 323 -1.82 -5.50 -9.59
C LEU A 323 -2.03 -4.00 -9.66
N THR A 324 -2.12 -3.45 -10.87
CA THR A 324 -2.52 -2.06 -11.10
C THR A 324 -3.72 -2.05 -12.03
N ALA A 325 -4.85 -1.56 -11.49
CA ALA A 325 -6.09 -1.41 -12.25
C ALA A 325 -6.06 -0.12 -13.09
N PRO A 326 -6.87 -0.04 -14.17
CA PRO A 326 -7.05 1.19 -14.93
C PRO A 326 -7.57 2.33 -14.05
N GLU A 327 -7.36 3.56 -14.51
CA GLU A 327 -7.89 4.75 -13.83
C GLU A 327 -9.41 4.63 -13.60
N GLY A 328 -9.86 4.99 -12.41
CA GLY A 328 -11.26 4.89 -11.98
C GLY A 328 -11.71 3.52 -11.49
N SER A 329 -10.85 2.48 -11.55
CA SER A 329 -11.12 1.17 -10.97
C SER A 329 -10.35 0.99 -9.67
N LEU A 330 -11.02 0.43 -8.63
CA LEU A 330 -10.43 0.27 -7.30
C LEU A 330 -10.47 -1.19 -6.85
N PHE A 331 -9.46 -1.60 -6.08
CA PHE A 331 -9.40 -2.88 -5.39
C PHE A 331 -10.06 -2.81 -4.00
N ASP A 332 -10.02 -3.92 -3.29
CA ASP A 332 -10.57 -4.09 -1.93
C ASP A 332 -9.99 -3.12 -0.88
N ASN A 333 -8.79 -2.60 -1.12
CA ASN A 333 -8.13 -1.59 -0.29
C ASN A 333 -8.50 -0.14 -0.63
N GLY A 334 -9.46 0.08 -1.54
CA GLY A 334 -9.88 1.41 -1.98
C GLY A 334 -8.89 2.16 -2.86
N THR A 335 -7.86 1.48 -3.39
CA THR A 335 -6.87 2.05 -4.32
C THR A 335 -6.86 1.27 -5.64
N ASN A 336 -6.25 1.85 -6.69
CA ASN A 336 -6.04 1.15 -7.95
C ASN A 336 -4.79 0.25 -7.96
N ILE A 337 -4.13 0.07 -6.83
CA ILE A 337 -2.96 -0.79 -6.66
C ILE A 337 -3.20 -1.80 -5.54
N ARG A 338 -2.96 -3.07 -5.84
CA ARG A 338 -3.02 -4.16 -4.87
C ARG A 338 -1.75 -4.98 -4.89
N GLN A 339 -1.11 -5.13 -3.74
CA GLN A 339 0.08 -5.97 -3.57
C GLN A 339 -0.28 -7.25 -2.82
N PHE A 340 0.33 -8.34 -3.25
CA PHE A 340 0.20 -9.65 -2.64
C PHE A 340 1.56 -10.24 -2.31
N THR A 341 1.59 -10.97 -1.18
CA THR A 341 2.57 -12.02 -0.92
C THR A 341 1.84 -13.35 -0.98
N PRO A 342 2.48 -14.43 -1.43
CA PRO A 342 1.84 -15.73 -1.46
C PRO A 342 1.53 -16.21 -0.03
N ASP A 343 0.40 -16.91 0.14
CA ASP A 343 0.13 -17.66 1.36
C ASP A 343 1.02 -18.92 1.45
N ALA A 344 0.79 -19.77 2.47
CA ALA A 344 1.57 -20.98 2.68
C ALA A 344 1.41 -22.00 1.53
N GLU A 345 0.32 -21.95 0.76
CA GLU A 345 0.04 -22.75 -0.41
C GLU A 345 0.49 -22.11 -1.72
N GLY A 346 1.10 -20.92 -1.68
CA GLY A 346 1.52 -20.18 -2.86
C GLY A 346 0.37 -19.52 -3.62
N LYS A 347 -0.77 -19.30 -2.96
CA LYS A 347 -1.94 -18.63 -3.52
C LYS A 347 -1.98 -17.15 -3.11
N TYR A 348 -2.74 -16.40 -3.87
CA TYR A 348 -2.96 -14.97 -3.64
C TYR A 348 -4.46 -14.71 -3.65
N THR A 349 -5.03 -14.32 -2.51
CA THR A 349 -6.48 -14.13 -2.39
C THR A 349 -6.82 -12.66 -2.20
N MET A 350 -7.85 -12.20 -2.89
CA MET A 350 -8.47 -10.90 -2.73
C MET A 350 -9.96 -11.10 -2.46
N VAL A 351 -10.46 -10.35 -1.48
CA VAL A 351 -11.89 -10.33 -1.15
C VAL A 351 -12.47 -9.01 -1.63
N LEU A 352 -13.44 -9.07 -2.52
CA LEU A 352 -14.12 -7.88 -3.05
C LEU A 352 -15.45 -7.68 -2.35
N LYS A 353 -15.67 -6.49 -1.83
CA LYS A 353 -17.02 -6.05 -1.45
C LYS A 353 -17.89 -5.93 -2.71
N PRO A 354 -19.21 -6.16 -2.63
CA PRO A 354 -20.10 -6.19 -3.80
C PRO A 354 -20.02 -4.96 -4.72
N SER A 355 -19.79 -3.78 -4.15
CA SER A 355 -19.63 -2.53 -4.91
C SER A 355 -18.37 -2.48 -5.81
N TRP A 356 -17.44 -3.42 -5.67
CA TRP A 356 -16.18 -3.41 -6.42
C TRP A 356 -16.14 -4.45 -7.55
N THR A 357 -17.06 -5.42 -7.57
CA THR A 357 -17.09 -6.46 -8.62
C THR A 357 -17.23 -5.88 -10.02
N ASP A 358 -18.11 -4.92 -10.21
CA ASP A 358 -18.35 -4.25 -11.51
C ASP A 358 -17.14 -3.42 -11.96
N ASN A 359 -16.36 -2.89 -11.02
CA ASN A 359 -15.20 -2.08 -11.33
C ASN A 359 -14.03 -2.85 -11.94
N LEU A 360 -13.94 -4.15 -11.68
CA LEU A 360 -12.83 -5.00 -12.13
C LEU A 360 -13.23 -6.01 -13.20
N SER A 361 -14.51 -6.38 -13.27
CA SER A 361 -15.02 -7.38 -14.22
C SER A 361 -14.72 -6.99 -15.67
N GLY A 362 -14.03 -7.85 -16.40
CA GLY A 362 -13.65 -7.62 -17.80
C GLY A 362 -12.58 -6.53 -18.02
N LYS A 363 -12.03 -5.93 -16.96
CA LYS A 363 -10.98 -4.91 -17.07
C LYS A 363 -9.61 -5.54 -17.27
N THR A 364 -8.75 -4.85 -18.02
CA THR A 364 -7.34 -5.24 -18.16
C THR A 364 -6.52 -4.55 -17.07
N VAL A 365 -5.89 -5.34 -16.22
CA VAL A 365 -4.99 -4.90 -15.16
C VAL A 365 -3.53 -5.19 -15.53
N THR A 366 -2.61 -4.35 -15.09
CA THR A 366 -1.18 -4.63 -15.18
C THR A 366 -0.79 -5.51 -14.00
N VAL A 367 -0.05 -6.58 -14.26
CA VAL A 367 0.48 -7.50 -13.25
C VAL A 367 1.99 -7.40 -13.25
N GLN A 368 2.55 -6.96 -12.13
CA GLN A 368 3.99 -6.93 -11.93
C GLN A 368 4.39 -8.06 -10.99
N TYR A 369 5.28 -8.92 -11.46
CA TYR A 369 5.89 -10.01 -10.69
C TYR A 369 7.27 -9.58 -10.22
N GLU A 370 7.55 -9.77 -8.95
CA GLU A 370 8.83 -9.42 -8.35
C GLU A 370 9.44 -10.64 -7.68
N SER A 371 10.61 -11.05 -8.15
CA SER A 371 11.48 -12.03 -7.52
C SER A 371 12.70 -11.34 -6.90
N GLU A 372 13.67 -12.08 -6.40
CA GLU A 372 14.90 -11.49 -5.86
C GLU A 372 15.68 -10.72 -6.93
N SER A 373 15.85 -11.30 -8.11
CA SER A 373 16.71 -10.79 -9.19
C SER A 373 15.95 -10.04 -10.29
N ALA A 374 14.62 -10.17 -10.38
CA ALA A 374 13.85 -9.66 -11.52
C ALA A 374 12.54 -8.98 -11.14
N VAL A 375 12.15 -8.04 -12.00
CA VAL A 375 10.81 -7.42 -12.02
C VAL A 375 10.27 -7.51 -13.43
N VAL A 376 9.10 -8.13 -13.59
CA VAL A 376 8.46 -8.34 -14.89
C VAL A 376 7.04 -7.84 -14.86
N SER A 377 6.58 -7.22 -15.93
CA SER A 377 5.22 -6.72 -16.06
C SER A 377 4.49 -7.39 -17.22
N ASN A 378 3.28 -7.86 -16.94
CA ASN A 378 2.36 -8.42 -17.92
C ASN A 378 0.99 -7.74 -17.79
N THR A 379 0.09 -8.04 -18.69
CA THR A 379 -1.32 -7.65 -18.58
C THR A 379 -2.17 -8.88 -18.31
N LEU A 380 -3.22 -8.70 -17.52
CA LEU A 380 -4.25 -9.70 -17.24
C LEU A 380 -5.61 -9.08 -17.51
N THR A 381 -6.40 -9.67 -18.39
CA THR A 381 -7.81 -9.32 -18.51
C THR A 381 -8.58 -10.10 -17.44
N MET A 382 -9.17 -9.38 -16.50
CA MET A 382 -10.01 -9.96 -15.46
C MET A 382 -11.20 -10.68 -16.11
N PRO A 383 -11.55 -11.88 -15.67
CA PRO A 383 -12.76 -12.54 -16.15
C PRO A 383 -14.01 -11.78 -15.77
N GLN A 384 -15.16 -12.21 -16.25
CA GLN A 384 -16.44 -11.80 -15.67
C GLN A 384 -16.50 -12.37 -14.25
N ILE A 385 -16.58 -11.47 -13.28
CA ILE A 385 -16.56 -11.83 -11.86
C ILE A 385 -17.98 -12.23 -11.44
N THR A 386 -18.10 -13.45 -10.89
CA THR A 386 -19.35 -13.91 -10.29
C THR A 386 -19.44 -13.37 -8.87
N GLU A 387 -20.48 -12.61 -8.59
CA GLU A 387 -20.75 -12.08 -7.26
C GLU A 387 -21.01 -13.22 -6.26
N SER A 388 -20.68 -12.95 -5.01
CA SER A 388 -20.89 -13.87 -3.87
C SER A 388 -20.30 -15.26 -4.08
N GLY A 389 -19.24 -15.35 -4.89
CA GLY A 389 -18.61 -16.62 -5.26
C GLY A 389 -17.09 -16.58 -5.28
N ASN A 390 -16.53 -17.78 -5.44
CA ASN A 390 -15.10 -17.92 -5.69
C ASN A 390 -14.83 -17.79 -7.20
N ASN A 391 -13.89 -16.94 -7.56
CA ASN A 391 -13.43 -16.75 -8.92
C ASN A 391 -11.94 -17.11 -8.98
N ASP A 392 -11.63 -18.23 -9.62
CA ASP A 392 -10.25 -18.67 -9.78
C ASP A 392 -9.64 -18.00 -11.02
N ILE A 393 -8.53 -17.31 -10.82
CA ILE A 393 -7.85 -16.52 -11.84
C ILE A 393 -6.41 -17.01 -11.93
N THR A 394 -6.00 -17.42 -13.11
CA THR A 394 -4.62 -17.87 -13.32
C THR A 394 -3.81 -16.74 -13.95
N PHE A 395 -2.72 -16.36 -13.30
CA PHE A 395 -1.76 -15.42 -13.84
C PHE A 395 -1.05 -15.99 -15.06
N SER A 396 -0.66 -15.13 -15.99
CA SER A 396 0.24 -15.50 -17.07
C SER A 396 1.62 -15.90 -16.52
N VAL A 397 2.32 -16.73 -17.30
CA VAL A 397 3.68 -17.15 -16.96
C VAL A 397 4.62 -15.94 -17.00
N PRO A 398 5.36 -15.63 -15.91
CA PRO A 398 6.21 -14.46 -15.84
C PRO A 398 7.57 -14.69 -16.54
N TYR A 399 7.65 -14.49 -17.84
CA TYR A 399 8.92 -14.43 -18.57
C TYR A 399 9.59 -13.06 -18.36
N LEU A 400 10.94 -12.99 -18.36
CA LEU A 400 11.66 -11.71 -18.41
C LEU A 400 11.26 -10.88 -19.63
N LEU A 401 10.98 -11.55 -20.71
CA LEU A 401 10.40 -11.01 -21.92
C LEU A 401 9.60 -12.12 -22.59
N ALA A 402 8.39 -11.82 -23.03
CA ALA A 402 7.60 -12.69 -23.91
C ALA A 402 6.93 -11.82 -24.98
N GLU A 403 7.17 -12.11 -26.25
CA GLU A 403 6.59 -11.36 -27.36
C GLU A 403 6.23 -12.32 -28.50
N ASP A 404 4.97 -12.30 -28.90
CA ASP A 404 4.40 -13.05 -30.01
C ASP A 404 3.92 -12.15 -31.16
N PHE A 405 4.17 -10.85 -31.02
CA PHE A 405 3.83 -9.80 -31.96
C PHE A 405 2.32 -9.69 -32.34
N SER A 406 1.46 -10.40 -31.62
CA SER A 406 0.01 -10.40 -31.90
C SER A 406 -0.66 -9.03 -31.67
N LYS A 407 -0.04 -8.17 -30.87
CA LYS A 407 -0.53 -6.82 -30.56
C LYS A 407 0.12 -5.73 -31.39
N VAL A 408 1.09 -6.08 -32.24
CA VAL A 408 1.80 -5.11 -33.07
C VAL A 408 0.88 -4.60 -34.17
N SER A 409 0.73 -3.29 -34.25
CA SER A 409 -0.21 -2.66 -35.19
C SER A 409 0.27 -1.27 -35.62
N GLY A 410 -0.38 -0.69 -36.63
CA GLY A 410 -0.15 0.69 -37.02
C GLY A 410 0.95 0.90 -38.06
N PHE A 411 1.60 -0.15 -38.51
CA PHE A 411 2.54 -0.02 -39.64
C PHE A 411 1.77 0.31 -40.94
N SER A 412 2.14 1.39 -41.62
CA SER A 412 1.57 1.75 -42.93
C SER A 412 2.24 0.97 -44.07
N ASN A 413 1.47 0.62 -45.10
CA ASN A 413 2.01 -0.04 -46.29
C ASN A 413 2.98 0.88 -47.03
N HIS A 414 4.29 0.75 -46.78
CA HIS A 414 5.31 1.34 -47.61
C HIS A 414 5.97 0.29 -48.51
N ASP A 415 5.67 0.40 -49.81
CA ASP A 415 6.32 -0.23 -50.95
C ASP A 415 6.80 -1.68 -50.80
N ASN A 416 5.89 -2.59 -50.96
CA ASN A 416 6.08 -3.73 -51.87
C ASN A 416 4.77 -4.49 -52.01
N ALA A 417 4.00 -4.13 -53.02
CA ALA A 417 2.76 -4.80 -53.42
C ALA A 417 2.92 -6.30 -53.72
N ALA A 418 4.14 -6.81 -53.72
CA ALA A 418 4.42 -8.21 -54.05
C ALA A 418 4.39 -9.16 -52.84
N THR A 419 4.40 -8.67 -51.60
CA THR A 419 4.50 -9.54 -50.42
C THR A 419 3.50 -9.25 -49.28
N GLY A 420 2.58 -8.31 -49.48
CA GLY A 420 1.42 -8.13 -48.58
C GLY A 420 1.72 -7.61 -47.17
N GLY A 421 2.93 -7.22 -46.84
CA GLY A 421 3.32 -6.79 -45.50
C GLY A 421 3.86 -5.36 -45.48
N THR A 422 3.72 -4.73 -44.33
CA THR A 422 4.11 -3.36 -44.08
C THR A 422 5.52 -3.30 -43.53
N VAL A 423 6.43 -2.59 -44.18
CA VAL A 423 7.83 -2.38 -43.74
C VAL A 423 8.01 -0.92 -43.39
N ILE A 424 8.66 -0.65 -42.26
CA ILE A 424 9.15 0.69 -41.95
C ILE A 424 10.27 0.99 -42.97
N ASP A 425 10.04 1.94 -43.82
CA ASP A 425 11.00 2.34 -44.86
C ASP A 425 11.92 3.46 -44.33
N THR A 426 12.73 3.13 -43.32
CA THR A 426 13.84 3.97 -42.92
C THR A 426 15.14 3.28 -43.38
N TYR A 427 15.68 3.74 -44.47
CA TYR A 427 16.82 3.09 -45.11
C TYR A 427 18.10 3.06 -44.27
N THR A 428 18.26 3.97 -43.29
CA THR A 428 19.50 4.12 -42.55
C THR A 428 19.30 4.33 -41.05
N ASP A 429 18.17 4.87 -40.61
CA ASP A 429 17.97 5.30 -39.22
C ASP A 429 17.06 4.33 -38.47
N ALA A 430 17.51 3.94 -37.28
CA ALA A 430 16.69 3.21 -36.34
C ALA A 430 15.63 4.13 -35.73
N ILE A 431 14.45 3.59 -35.49
CA ILE A 431 13.36 4.28 -34.79
C ILE A 431 12.93 3.51 -33.57
N TRP A 432 12.33 4.23 -32.60
CA TRP A 432 11.61 3.62 -31.51
C TRP A 432 10.26 3.08 -31.99
N LEU A 433 9.87 1.91 -31.47
CA LEU A 433 8.68 1.19 -31.92
C LEU A 433 7.49 1.35 -30.95
N ASP A 434 7.56 2.30 -30.03
CA ASP A 434 6.50 2.54 -29.03
C ASP A 434 5.12 2.74 -29.63
N GLN A 435 5.04 3.48 -30.74
CA GLN A 435 3.78 3.74 -31.46
C GLN A 435 3.16 2.48 -32.08
N TYR A 436 3.90 1.39 -32.14
CA TYR A 436 3.46 0.11 -32.71
C TYR A 436 3.21 -0.96 -31.64
N ASN A 437 3.02 -0.54 -30.40
CA ASN A 437 2.83 -1.40 -29.21
C ASN A 437 4.06 -2.24 -28.81
N LEU A 438 5.26 -1.80 -29.20
CA LEU A 438 6.54 -2.40 -28.78
C LEU A 438 7.34 -1.39 -27.95
N THR A 439 6.87 -1.12 -26.74
CA THR A 439 7.44 -0.08 -25.86
C THR A 439 8.91 -0.35 -25.52
N GLY A 440 9.76 0.63 -25.82
CA GLY A 440 11.21 0.57 -25.56
C GLY A 440 11.97 -0.34 -26.53
N TRP A 441 11.31 -0.88 -27.55
CA TRP A 441 11.98 -1.57 -28.65
C TRP A 441 12.40 -0.59 -29.74
N SER A 442 13.38 -0.97 -30.51
CA SER A 442 13.82 -0.20 -31.67
C SER A 442 14.10 -1.10 -32.88
N GLY A 443 14.04 -0.53 -34.06
CA GLY A 443 14.31 -1.29 -35.25
C GLY A 443 14.59 -0.45 -36.48
N THR A 444 15.21 -1.09 -37.46
CA THR A 444 15.40 -0.58 -38.83
C THR A 444 14.85 -1.59 -39.82
N ARG A 445 14.21 -1.13 -40.90
CA ARG A 445 13.70 -1.97 -41.96
C ARG A 445 12.91 -3.18 -41.45
N CYS A 446 11.99 -2.91 -40.58
CA CYS A 446 11.18 -3.89 -39.86
C CYS A 446 9.69 -3.57 -39.96
N GLY A 447 8.83 -4.53 -39.67
CA GLY A 447 7.38 -4.37 -39.67
C GLY A 447 6.64 -5.63 -39.25
N ALA A 448 5.32 -5.52 -39.12
CA ALA A 448 4.45 -6.65 -38.82
C ALA A 448 4.02 -7.36 -40.11
N GLU A 449 3.85 -8.66 -40.02
CA GLU A 449 3.31 -9.50 -41.09
C GLU A 449 1.93 -10.04 -40.67
N THR A 450 1.09 -10.33 -41.66
CA THR A 450 -0.16 -11.07 -41.44
C THR A 450 0.14 -12.45 -40.87
N GLY A 451 -0.35 -12.74 -39.65
CA GLY A 451 -0.13 -14.02 -38.99
C GLY A 451 0.75 -13.92 -37.74
N ASN A 452 0.89 -12.72 -37.19
CA ASN A 452 1.54 -12.45 -35.89
C ASN A 452 3.06 -12.66 -35.85
N ALA A 453 3.76 -12.52 -36.98
CA ALA A 453 5.22 -12.52 -37.02
C ALA A 453 5.77 -11.11 -37.23
N PHE A 454 6.94 -10.83 -36.68
CA PHE A 454 7.65 -9.57 -36.91
C PHE A 454 8.72 -9.74 -37.95
N ARG A 455 8.65 -8.93 -39.00
CA ARG A 455 9.53 -9.01 -40.14
C ARG A 455 10.68 -8.02 -40.08
N ILE A 456 11.91 -8.49 -40.28
CA ILE A 456 13.07 -7.66 -40.59
C ILE A 456 13.59 -7.97 -41.99
N CYS A 457 14.04 -6.95 -42.73
CA CYS A 457 14.38 -7.06 -44.13
C CYS A 457 15.80 -6.61 -44.43
N VAL A 458 16.55 -7.40 -45.18
CA VAL A 458 17.76 -6.96 -45.85
C VAL A 458 17.44 -6.68 -47.31
N ARG A 459 17.83 -5.50 -47.79
CA ARG A 459 17.66 -5.10 -49.19
C ARG A 459 18.99 -4.76 -49.82
N THR A 460 19.23 -5.27 -51.03
CA THR A 460 20.33 -4.85 -51.85
C THR A 460 19.76 -4.06 -53.04
N GLU A 461 20.11 -2.78 -53.12
CA GLU A 461 19.70 -1.96 -54.26
C GLU A 461 20.61 -2.17 -55.47
N ASN A 462 20.04 -1.99 -56.67
CA ASN A 462 20.79 -1.95 -57.91
C ASN A 462 21.88 -0.88 -57.85
N ALA A 463 23.12 -1.25 -57.95
CA ALA A 463 24.13 -0.27 -58.16
C ALA A 463 25.27 -0.76 -59.03
N TRP A 464 25.55 0.06 -59.97
CA TRP A 464 26.78 0.08 -60.71
C TRP A 464 27.99 0.56 -59.91
N VAL A 465 27.78 0.90 -58.63
CA VAL A 465 28.78 1.43 -57.71
C VAL A 465 28.66 0.69 -56.38
N ALA A 466 29.76 0.40 -55.72
CA ALA A 466 29.88 -0.30 -54.44
C ALA A 466 28.79 0.12 -53.46
N ASN A 467 27.87 -0.80 -53.17
CA ASN A 467 26.63 -0.48 -52.52
C ASN A 467 26.62 -0.72 -51.05
N PRO A 468 26.08 0.21 -50.27
CA PRO A 468 25.71 -0.09 -48.90
C PRO A 468 24.62 -1.18 -48.92
N ARG A 469 24.89 -2.29 -48.26
CA ARG A 469 23.93 -3.31 -47.95
C ARG A 469 23.11 -2.83 -46.77
N TYR A 470 21.83 -2.64 -46.98
CA TYR A 470 20.94 -2.20 -45.88
C TYR A 470 20.52 -3.42 -45.09
N HIS A 471 20.79 -3.41 -43.82
CA HIS A 471 20.43 -4.46 -42.89
C HIS A 471 19.11 -4.14 -42.20
N GLY A 472 18.28 -5.15 -41.99
CA GLY A 472 17.13 -5.06 -41.09
C GLY A 472 17.55 -5.49 -39.70
N ARG A 473 17.12 -4.75 -38.72
CA ARG A 473 17.47 -4.99 -37.33
C ARG A 473 16.28 -4.78 -36.39
N LEU A 474 16.21 -5.58 -35.34
CA LEU A 474 15.26 -5.43 -34.24
C LEU A 474 16.05 -5.54 -32.94
N ASP A 475 15.84 -4.58 -32.04
CA ASP A 475 16.40 -4.56 -30.70
C ASP A 475 15.27 -4.50 -29.67
N THR A 476 15.37 -5.30 -28.60
CA THR A 476 14.35 -5.31 -27.53
C THR A 476 14.49 -4.11 -26.60
N CYS A 477 13.47 -3.89 -25.75
CA CYS A 477 13.63 -3.14 -24.51
C CYS A 477 14.69 -3.81 -23.61
N PRO A 478 15.22 -3.10 -22.59
CA PRO A 478 16.04 -3.70 -21.56
C PRO A 478 15.31 -4.85 -20.86
N LEU A 479 16.04 -5.91 -20.53
CA LEU A 479 15.47 -7.05 -19.83
C LEU A 479 15.18 -6.69 -18.36
N GLY A 480 14.11 -7.26 -17.81
CA GLY A 480 13.59 -6.95 -16.47
C GLY A 480 14.45 -7.45 -15.29
N ILE A 481 15.76 -7.48 -15.42
CA ILE A 481 16.70 -7.75 -14.30
C ILE A 481 16.76 -6.50 -13.41
N LYS A 482 16.78 -6.66 -12.10
CA LYS A 482 16.91 -5.54 -11.16
C LYS A 482 18.30 -4.89 -11.25
N GLU A 483 18.34 -3.59 -10.98
CA GLU A 483 19.62 -2.86 -10.90
C GLU A 483 20.57 -3.50 -9.89
N GLY A 484 21.84 -3.63 -10.28
CA GLY A 484 22.87 -4.27 -9.45
C GLY A 484 22.79 -5.79 -9.35
N LYS A 485 21.81 -6.42 -10.00
CA LYS A 485 21.69 -7.89 -10.09
C LYS A 485 22.12 -8.38 -11.46
N SER A 486 22.52 -9.65 -11.52
CA SER A 486 22.79 -10.37 -12.76
C SER A 486 22.24 -11.78 -12.68
N ALA A 487 21.84 -12.33 -13.82
CA ALA A 487 21.31 -13.68 -13.92
C ALA A 487 21.76 -14.35 -15.21
N LYS A 488 21.84 -15.69 -15.20
CA LYS A 488 21.96 -16.47 -16.42
C LYS A 488 20.58 -16.57 -17.07
N VAL A 489 20.46 -16.15 -18.31
CA VAL A 489 19.18 -16.17 -19.04
C VAL A 489 19.27 -17.07 -20.26
N LYS A 490 18.15 -17.74 -20.57
CA LYS A 490 17.92 -18.46 -21.80
C LYS A 490 16.97 -17.67 -22.66
N VAL A 491 17.37 -17.38 -23.88
CA VAL A 491 16.57 -16.79 -24.94
C VAL A 491 16.13 -17.89 -25.90
N SER A 492 14.87 -17.93 -26.25
CA SER A 492 14.32 -18.81 -27.28
C SER A 492 13.38 -18.02 -28.19
N PHE A 493 13.35 -18.33 -29.47
CA PHE A 493 12.48 -17.69 -30.45
C PHE A 493 12.32 -18.56 -31.68
N ASP A 494 11.24 -18.33 -32.42
CA ASP A 494 11.01 -18.92 -33.72
C ASP A 494 11.43 -17.93 -34.80
N TYR A 495 11.99 -18.42 -35.88
CA TYR A 495 12.32 -17.60 -37.04
C TYR A 495 12.14 -18.37 -38.33
N SER A 496 11.85 -17.62 -39.38
CA SER A 496 11.95 -18.13 -40.75
C SER A 496 12.64 -17.12 -41.66
N ILE A 497 13.44 -17.60 -42.59
CA ILE A 497 14.12 -16.76 -43.55
C ILE A 497 13.57 -17.08 -44.92
N SER A 498 13.09 -16.04 -45.62
CA SER A 498 12.58 -16.11 -47.00
C SER A 498 13.42 -15.23 -47.91
N ILE A 499 13.69 -15.72 -49.12
CA ILE A 499 14.48 -15.01 -50.14
C ILE A 499 13.69 -14.91 -51.40
N THR A 500 13.65 -13.71 -51.97
CA THR A 500 12.97 -13.47 -53.24
C THR A 500 13.89 -13.50 -54.46
N TRP A 501 15.27 -13.45 -54.25
CA TRP A 501 16.24 -13.52 -55.37
C TRP A 501 17.66 -13.94 -54.99
N THR A 502 18.52 -14.33 -55.94
CA THR A 502 19.37 -15.51 -55.96
C THR A 502 20.89 -15.31 -55.91
N LYS A 503 21.44 -14.13 -55.73
CA LYS A 503 22.91 -13.94 -55.72
C LYS A 503 23.52 -13.61 -54.34
N HIS A 504 22.69 -13.38 -53.36
CA HIS A 504 23.16 -13.07 -52.02
C HIS A 504 22.59 -14.08 -51.02
N THR A 505 23.44 -14.54 -50.11
CA THR A 505 23.02 -15.44 -49.05
C THR A 505 22.68 -14.59 -47.82
N PRO A 506 21.41 -14.42 -47.44
CA PRO A 506 21.06 -13.76 -46.20
C PRO A 506 21.51 -14.61 -45.03
N GLN A 507 21.92 -13.93 -43.98
CA GLN A 507 22.29 -14.52 -42.71
C GLN A 507 21.56 -13.78 -41.60
N LEU A 508 21.03 -14.52 -40.66
CA LEU A 508 20.52 -13.98 -39.42
C LEU A 508 21.64 -14.02 -38.37
N ALA A 509 22.01 -12.87 -37.84
CA ALA A 509 22.79 -12.78 -36.66
C ALA A 509 21.87 -12.41 -35.48
N TYR A 510 22.00 -13.09 -34.39
CA TYR A 510 21.28 -12.77 -33.14
C TYR A 510 22.19 -12.88 -31.94
N GLY A 511 21.87 -12.11 -30.92
CA GLY A 511 22.70 -12.01 -29.73
C GLY A 511 22.20 -10.90 -28.82
N TYR A 512 23.12 -10.22 -28.17
CA TYR A 512 22.79 -9.15 -27.23
C TYR A 512 23.83 -8.04 -27.25
N HIS A 513 23.43 -6.88 -26.71
CA HIS A 513 24.32 -5.74 -26.47
C HIS A 513 23.88 -4.97 -25.20
N THR A 514 24.70 -4.02 -24.79
CA THR A 514 24.44 -3.12 -23.65
C THR A 514 24.49 -1.65 -24.05
N ILE A 515 24.26 -1.36 -25.33
CA ILE A 515 24.25 0.00 -25.87
C ILE A 515 22.88 0.61 -25.55
N ASP A 516 22.88 1.74 -24.90
CA ASP A 516 21.64 2.52 -24.74
C ASP A 516 21.42 3.43 -25.95
N GLY A 517 20.17 3.51 -26.41
CA GLY A 517 19.78 4.29 -27.56
C GLY A 517 19.61 3.50 -28.86
N LEU A 518 19.38 4.25 -29.94
CA LEU A 518 19.14 3.69 -31.28
C LEU A 518 20.44 3.24 -31.94
N ILE A 519 20.42 2.05 -32.51
CA ILE A 519 21.54 1.50 -33.29
C ILE A 519 21.17 1.53 -34.78
N ASN A 520 21.80 2.41 -35.53
CA ASN A 520 21.58 2.52 -36.95
C ASN A 520 22.14 1.31 -37.72
N SER A 521 21.40 0.87 -38.72
CA SER A 521 21.81 -0.21 -39.61
C SER A 521 22.89 0.30 -40.55
N THR A 522 24.14 0.00 -40.25
CA THR A 522 25.27 0.20 -41.18
C THR A 522 25.76 -1.14 -41.69
N SER A 523 26.60 -1.13 -42.73
CA SER A 523 27.20 -2.35 -43.28
C SER A 523 27.96 -3.23 -42.28
N ASN A 524 28.13 -2.75 -41.05
CA ASN A 524 28.85 -3.41 -39.94
C ASN A 524 28.00 -3.55 -38.67
N SER A 525 26.66 -3.48 -38.72
CA SER A 525 25.82 -3.51 -37.52
C SER A 525 25.93 -4.80 -36.71
N SER A 526 26.35 -5.91 -37.31
CA SER A 526 26.64 -7.16 -36.59
C SER A 526 27.80 -7.01 -35.55
N THR A 527 28.62 -5.97 -35.67
CA THR A 527 29.69 -5.70 -34.72
C THR A 527 29.20 -5.20 -33.37
N ALA A 528 27.96 -4.69 -33.27
CA ALA A 528 27.37 -4.29 -32.00
C ALA A 528 26.88 -5.48 -31.15
N LEU A 529 26.76 -6.68 -31.72
CA LEU A 529 26.33 -7.86 -30.98
C LEU A 529 27.49 -8.53 -30.26
N LYS A 530 27.29 -8.80 -28.97
CA LYS A 530 28.19 -9.67 -28.20
C LYS A 530 27.78 -11.12 -28.41
N ASN A 531 28.77 -11.99 -28.67
CA ASN A 531 28.58 -13.43 -28.94
C ASN A 531 27.52 -13.71 -30.02
N PRO A 532 27.62 -13.11 -31.23
CA PRO A 532 26.62 -13.32 -32.24
C PRO A 532 26.64 -14.76 -32.74
N VAL A 533 25.49 -15.40 -32.70
CA VAL A 533 25.23 -16.66 -33.43
C VAL A 533 24.79 -16.30 -34.84
N LYS A 534 25.31 -17.00 -35.83
CA LYS A 534 25.02 -16.72 -37.26
C LYS A 534 24.47 -17.95 -37.91
N ASP A 535 23.18 -17.89 -38.28
CA ASP A 535 22.53 -18.93 -39.07
C ASP A 535 22.54 -18.56 -40.54
N LYS A 536 22.99 -19.50 -41.34
CA LYS A 536 23.09 -19.33 -42.79
C LYS A 536 21.93 -20.06 -43.47
N VAL A 537 21.30 -19.36 -44.41
CA VAL A 537 20.46 -20.03 -45.39
C VAL A 537 21.36 -20.79 -46.36
N THR A 538 21.21 -22.09 -46.40
CA THR A 538 21.95 -22.92 -47.36
C THR A 538 21.14 -23.12 -48.64
N GLY A 539 21.72 -22.74 -49.75
CA GLY A 539 21.14 -22.96 -51.08
C GLY A 539 22.18 -22.66 -52.16
N SER A 540 22.12 -23.31 -53.26
CA SER A 540 22.98 -23.05 -54.42
C SER A 540 22.16 -22.97 -55.71
N GLY A 541 22.55 -22.07 -56.62
CA GLY A 541 22.09 -22.11 -57.99
C GLY A 541 20.66 -21.65 -58.26
N GLY A 542 20.13 -20.66 -57.56
CA GLY A 542 18.86 -20.01 -57.92
C GLY A 542 17.60 -20.57 -57.31
N SER A 543 17.71 -21.57 -56.44
CA SER A 543 16.61 -22.12 -55.65
C SER A 543 16.99 -22.12 -54.19
N TYR A 544 16.41 -21.23 -53.44
CA TYR A 544 16.56 -21.21 -51.98
C TYR A 544 15.25 -21.67 -51.36
N SER A 545 15.30 -22.64 -50.50
CA SER A 545 14.17 -23.02 -49.68
C SER A 545 14.06 -22.09 -48.48
N ASN A 546 12.86 -21.66 -48.16
CA ASN A 546 12.55 -21.00 -46.93
C ASN A 546 12.99 -21.89 -45.74
N ILE A 547 13.67 -21.31 -44.78
CA ILE A 547 14.08 -22.00 -43.55
C ILE A 547 13.21 -21.53 -42.44
N SER A 548 12.56 -22.45 -41.74
CA SER A 548 11.90 -22.20 -40.45
C SER A 548 12.59 -23.00 -39.40
N ASN A 549 12.90 -22.39 -38.27
CA ASN A 549 13.63 -23.04 -37.19
C ASN A 549 13.29 -22.41 -35.82
N ASN A 550 13.53 -23.17 -34.75
CA ASN A 550 13.57 -22.66 -33.39
C ASN A 550 15.04 -22.45 -33.03
N ALA A 551 15.36 -21.32 -32.47
CA ALA A 551 16.69 -21.01 -31.96
C ALA A 551 16.66 -20.76 -30.45
N SER A 552 17.77 -21.10 -29.81
CA SER A 552 17.98 -20.69 -28.42
C SER A 552 19.45 -20.44 -28.12
N TYR A 553 19.71 -19.53 -27.20
CA TYR A 553 21.05 -19.25 -26.68
C TYR A 553 20.99 -18.78 -25.24
N THR A 554 22.13 -18.73 -24.56
CA THR A 554 22.23 -18.26 -23.18
C THR A 554 23.11 -17.03 -23.06
N ILE A 555 22.82 -16.22 -22.06
CA ILE A 555 23.64 -15.09 -21.61
C ILE A 555 23.95 -15.34 -20.14
N ASP A 556 25.24 -15.59 -19.81
CA ASP A 556 25.61 -16.04 -18.47
C ASP A 556 25.58 -14.92 -17.41
N GLN A 557 25.75 -13.67 -17.79
CA GLN A 557 25.79 -12.50 -16.89
C GLN A 557 24.86 -11.39 -17.42
N CYS A 558 23.57 -11.68 -17.53
CA CYS A 558 22.58 -10.73 -18.00
C CYS A 558 22.24 -9.73 -16.88
N THR A 559 22.21 -8.45 -17.23
CA THR A 559 21.83 -7.33 -16.33
C THR A 559 20.70 -6.51 -16.94
N ASN A 560 20.20 -5.53 -16.21
CA ASN A 560 19.19 -4.58 -16.70
C ASN A 560 19.63 -3.71 -17.90
N ALA A 561 20.93 -3.69 -18.22
CA ALA A 561 21.42 -2.97 -19.40
C ALA A 561 21.37 -3.80 -20.69
N HIS A 562 21.09 -5.10 -20.59
CA HIS A 562 21.10 -5.99 -21.75
C HIS A 562 19.82 -5.84 -22.58
N ARG A 563 20.05 -5.74 -23.89
CA ARG A 563 19.03 -5.79 -24.94
C ARG A 563 19.33 -6.93 -25.88
N LEU A 564 18.33 -7.66 -26.34
CA LEU A 564 18.50 -8.67 -27.38
C LEU A 564 18.41 -8.01 -28.74
N ALA A 565 19.09 -8.59 -29.71
CA ALA A 565 19.04 -8.08 -31.07
C ALA A 565 19.07 -9.18 -32.10
N TRP A 566 18.37 -8.94 -33.19
CA TRP A 566 18.35 -9.73 -34.42
C TRP A 566 18.69 -8.82 -35.57
N ASP A 567 19.64 -9.25 -36.39
CA ASP A 567 20.16 -8.50 -37.55
C ASP A 567 20.21 -9.43 -38.75
N ILE A 568 19.46 -9.08 -39.79
CA ILE A 568 19.52 -9.80 -41.07
C ILE A 568 20.44 -9.05 -42.03
N TYR A 569 21.48 -9.73 -42.53
CA TYR A 569 22.46 -9.16 -43.45
C TYR A 569 22.74 -10.14 -44.58
N SER A 570 23.38 -9.68 -45.65
CA SER A 570 23.74 -10.50 -46.79
C SER A 570 25.25 -10.64 -46.92
N THR A 571 25.71 -11.86 -47.12
CA THR A 571 27.11 -12.14 -47.49
C THR A 571 27.16 -12.56 -48.94
N GLY A 572 27.97 -11.87 -49.72
CA GLY A 572 28.20 -12.21 -51.13
C GLY A 572 29.02 -11.13 -51.83
N THR A 573 29.92 -11.51 -52.72
CA THR A 573 30.80 -10.62 -53.48
C THR A 573 30.44 -10.49 -54.94
N GLY A 574 29.18 -10.88 -55.33
CA GLY A 574 28.79 -10.88 -56.73
C GLY A 574 28.06 -9.60 -57.16
N PHE A 575 28.50 -8.95 -58.22
CA PHE A 575 27.72 -7.93 -58.87
C PHE A 575 26.48 -8.55 -59.53
N SER A 576 25.31 -8.11 -59.13
CA SER A 576 24.08 -8.43 -59.84
C SER A 576 23.69 -7.24 -60.70
N THR A 577 23.59 -7.44 -61.97
CA THR A 577 23.25 -6.39 -62.93
C THR A 577 21.75 -6.17 -63.11
N ILE A 578 20.88 -6.89 -62.45
CA ILE A 578 19.45 -6.78 -62.67
C ILE A 578 18.68 -7.09 -61.37
N GLY A 579 17.96 -6.11 -60.82
CA GLY A 579 16.89 -6.25 -59.84
C GLY A 579 17.28 -6.09 -58.39
N ASN A 580 16.35 -5.57 -57.60
CA ASN A 580 16.44 -5.47 -56.15
C ASN A 580 16.24 -6.86 -55.53
N SER A 581 17.17 -7.31 -54.70
CA SER A 581 17.03 -8.56 -53.96
C SER A 581 16.65 -8.26 -52.53
N ASN A 582 15.57 -8.87 -52.08
CA ASN A 582 15.11 -8.77 -50.70
C ASN A 582 15.23 -10.12 -49.98
N GLY A 583 15.80 -10.11 -48.79
CA GLY A 583 15.76 -11.22 -47.86
C GLY A 583 14.96 -10.80 -46.63
N TYR A 584 14.08 -11.65 -46.20
CA TYR A 584 13.21 -11.41 -45.06
C TYR A 584 13.50 -12.42 -43.97
N CYS A 585 13.56 -11.95 -42.74
CA CYS A 585 13.50 -12.80 -41.54
C CYS A 585 12.22 -12.46 -40.79
N TYR A 586 11.46 -13.48 -40.49
CA TYR A 586 10.26 -13.41 -39.68
C TYR A 586 10.61 -13.95 -38.28
N LEU A 587 10.31 -13.18 -37.25
CA LEU A 587 10.55 -13.51 -35.84
C LEU A 587 9.21 -13.71 -35.16
N ASP A 588 9.14 -14.69 -34.28
CA ASP A 588 7.95 -14.98 -33.49
C ASP A 588 8.32 -15.68 -32.19
N ASN A 589 7.37 -15.71 -31.24
CA ASN A 589 7.46 -16.49 -30.01
C ASN A 589 8.75 -16.25 -29.19
N ILE A 590 9.21 -15.00 -29.12
CA ILE A 590 10.39 -14.65 -28.34
C ILE A 590 10.06 -14.84 -26.85
N LYS A 591 10.89 -15.64 -26.15
CA LYS A 591 10.78 -15.90 -24.73
C LYS A 591 12.14 -15.84 -24.07
N VAL A 592 12.21 -15.12 -22.95
CA VAL A 592 13.42 -14.98 -22.14
C VAL A 592 13.11 -15.43 -20.73
N SER A 593 13.86 -16.39 -20.23
CA SER A 593 13.74 -16.92 -18.88
C SER A 593 15.07 -16.92 -18.16
N ILE A 594 15.06 -16.73 -16.85
CA ILE A 594 16.21 -17.01 -15.99
C ILE A 594 16.34 -18.54 -15.88
N VAL A 595 17.57 -19.03 -15.94
CA VAL A 595 17.89 -20.45 -15.77
C VAL A 595 18.85 -20.60 -14.61
N ASN A 596 18.54 -21.52 -13.71
CA ASN A 596 19.45 -21.91 -12.65
C ASN A 596 20.57 -22.76 -13.26
N GLU A 597 21.78 -22.65 -12.68
CA GLU A 597 22.94 -23.48 -13.06
C GLU A 597 22.69 -24.96 -12.76
#